data_de815b8b2f9b37365b1cacfd752f4893
#
_entry.id   de815b8b2f9b37365b1cacfd752f4893
#
_cell.length_a   1.000
_cell.length_b   1.000
_cell.length_c   1.000
_cell.angle_alpha   90.00
_cell.angle_beta   90.00
_cell.angle_gamma   90.00
#
_symmetry.space_group_name_H-M   'P 1'
#
loop_
_entity.id
_entity.type
_entity.pdbx_description
1 polymer ?
#
loop_
_entity_poly.entity_id
_entity_poly.type
_entity_poly.pdbx_seq_one_letter_code
_entity_poly.pdbx_strand_id
1 'polypeptide(L)'
;MQIEFEVANIPVKVAAEALKMDCQTVRLLLQNGLVSWGIAFKRGNSQQYSYLIYPKKFYEITGFMYKGIKDVTRERQEEIING
;
A
#
# COMPACT_ATOMS: atom_id res chain seq x y z
N MET A 1 -20.27 -10.89 -7.34
CA MET A 1 -18.94 -10.77 -7.91
C MET A 1 -17.88 -10.73 -6.83
N GLN A 2 -16.81 -11.38 -7.09
CA GLN A 2 -15.77 -11.49 -6.09
C GLN A 2 -14.68 -10.47 -6.38
N ILE A 3 -14.33 -9.69 -5.36
CA ILE A 3 -13.25 -8.73 -5.48
C ILE A 3 -11.96 -9.46 -5.15
N GLU A 4 -11.04 -9.42 -6.08
CA GLU A 4 -9.76 -10.05 -5.86
C GLU A 4 -8.76 -9.00 -5.40
N PHE A 5 -8.25 -9.21 -4.21
CA PHE A 5 -7.17 -8.39 -3.70
C PHE A 5 -5.89 -9.12 -4.01
N GLU A 6 -5.23 -8.68 -5.05
CA GLU A 6 -3.98 -9.30 -5.42
C GLU A 6 -3.05 -9.32 -4.24
N VAL A 7 -2.12 -10.23 -4.30
CA VAL A 7 -1.15 -10.37 -3.25
C VAL A 7 -0.28 -9.15 -3.11
N ALA A 8 -0.36 -8.27 -4.05
CA ALA A 8 0.52 -7.14 -4.09
C ALA A 8 0.41 -6.31 -2.81
N ASN A 9 1.55 -6.06 -2.24
CA ASN A 9 1.70 -5.17 -1.11
C ASN A 9 1.42 -3.74 -1.57
N ILE A 10 0.67 -2.99 -0.81
CA ILE A 10 0.46 -1.58 -1.13
C ILE A 10 1.75 -0.83 -0.79
N PRO A 11 2.32 -0.08 -1.74
CA PRO A 11 3.50 0.72 -1.41
C PRO A 11 3.20 1.75 -0.34
N VAL A 12 4.18 2.02 0.51
CA VAL A 12 3.99 2.99 1.59
C VAL A 12 3.55 4.35 1.04
N LYS A 13 4.11 4.75 -0.08
CA LYS A 13 3.76 6.02 -0.69
C LYS A 13 2.27 6.08 -1.05
N VAL A 14 1.74 5.00 -1.59
CA VAL A 14 0.33 4.95 -1.97
C VAL A 14 -0.55 5.00 -0.74
N ALA A 15 -0.20 4.26 0.29
CA ALA A 15 -0.96 4.28 1.54
C ALA A 15 -0.92 5.67 2.16
N ALA A 16 0.23 6.32 2.14
CA ALA A 16 0.37 7.65 2.69
C ALA A 16 -0.52 8.65 1.97
N GLU A 17 -0.56 8.56 0.66
CA GLU A 17 -1.42 9.43 -0.13
C GLU A 17 -2.90 9.20 0.17
N ALA A 18 -3.28 7.95 0.31
CA ALA A 18 -4.66 7.61 0.61
C ALA A 18 -5.08 8.12 1.99
N LEU A 19 -4.16 8.09 2.94
CA LEU A 19 -4.42 8.54 4.30
C LEU A 19 -4.14 10.03 4.49
N LYS A 20 -3.58 10.66 3.48
CA LYS A 20 -3.19 12.08 3.54
C LYS A 20 -2.16 12.32 4.64
N MET A 21 -1.20 11.43 4.72
CA MET A 21 -0.09 11.50 5.65
C MET A 21 1.20 11.45 4.87
N ASP A 22 2.30 11.79 5.54
CA ASP A 22 3.59 11.60 4.92
C ASP A 22 4.06 10.16 5.11
N CYS A 23 5.00 9.75 4.27
CA CYS A 23 5.47 8.37 4.30
C CYS A 23 6.12 8.01 5.63
N GLN A 24 6.83 8.95 6.23
CA GLN A 24 7.50 8.67 7.50
C GLN A 24 6.49 8.33 8.58
N THR A 25 5.37 9.05 8.62
CA THR A 25 4.33 8.77 9.59
C THR A 25 3.77 7.38 9.39
N VAL A 26 3.51 6.98 8.14
CA VAL A 26 3.00 5.65 7.87
C VAL A 26 3.99 4.58 8.32
N ARG A 27 5.28 4.80 8.04
CA ARG A 27 6.30 3.85 8.46
C ARG A 27 6.34 3.69 9.98
N LEU A 28 6.23 4.80 10.69
CA LEU A 28 6.25 4.76 12.15
C LEU A 28 5.02 4.04 12.72
N LEU A 29 3.87 4.26 12.11
CA LEU A 29 2.66 3.55 12.53
C LEU A 29 2.84 2.04 12.39
N LEU A 30 3.43 1.62 11.30
CA LEU A 30 3.65 0.20 11.05
C LEU A 30 4.73 -0.35 11.97
N GLN A 31 5.81 0.40 12.19
CA GLN A 31 6.90 -0.06 13.05
C GLN A 31 6.46 -0.24 14.48
N ASN A 32 5.53 0.58 14.93
CA ASN A 32 5.06 0.53 16.30
C ASN A 32 3.81 -0.32 16.48
N GLY A 33 3.35 -0.96 15.42
CA GLY A 33 2.20 -1.85 15.53
C GLY A 33 0.90 -1.15 15.88
N LEU A 34 0.76 0.10 15.45
CA LEU A 34 -0.40 0.90 15.82
C LEU A 34 -1.57 0.77 14.85
N VAL A 35 -1.39 0.03 13.77
CA VAL A 35 -2.44 -0.16 12.78
C VAL A 35 -2.61 -1.64 12.52
N SER A 36 -3.82 -2.00 12.04
CA SER A 36 -4.15 -3.39 11.78
C SER A 36 -4.04 -3.77 10.30
N TRP A 37 -3.81 -2.79 9.43
CA TRP A 37 -3.81 -3.05 8.00
C TRP A 37 -2.43 -3.29 7.43
N GLY A 38 -1.44 -3.46 8.28
CA GLY A 38 -0.10 -3.77 7.80
C GLY A 38 0.87 -4.04 8.93
N ILE A 39 2.09 -4.43 8.55
CA ILE A 39 3.16 -4.69 9.52
C ILE A 39 4.46 -4.16 8.98
N ALA A 40 5.41 -3.97 9.86
CA ALA A 40 6.79 -3.68 9.51
C ALA A 40 7.65 -4.79 10.10
N PHE A 41 8.65 -5.21 9.35
CA PHE A 41 9.52 -6.29 9.80
C PHE A 41 10.89 -6.14 9.16
N LYS A 42 11.86 -6.84 9.71
CA LYS A 42 13.21 -6.87 9.17
C LYS A 42 13.50 -8.27 8.65
N ARG A 43 14.16 -8.34 7.52
CA ARG A 43 14.50 -9.63 6.92
C ARG A 43 15.92 -10.01 7.29
N GLY A 44 16.06 -11.22 7.81
CA GLY A 44 17.37 -11.76 8.14
C GLY A 44 18.22 -10.79 8.93
N ASN A 45 19.37 -10.46 8.41
CA ASN A 45 20.31 -9.58 9.11
C ASN A 45 20.20 -8.12 8.69
N SER A 46 19.14 -7.79 7.95
CA SER A 46 18.98 -6.44 7.46
C SER A 46 18.71 -5.47 8.60
N GLN A 47 19.28 -4.29 8.51
CA GLN A 47 18.98 -3.22 9.46
C GLN A 47 17.78 -2.41 9.02
N GLN A 48 17.29 -2.65 7.82
CA GLN A 48 16.19 -1.87 7.28
C GLN A 48 14.88 -2.59 7.45
N TYR A 49 13.83 -1.82 7.68
CA TYR A 49 12.48 -2.37 7.75
C TYR A 49 11.93 -2.62 6.36
N SER A 50 11.19 -3.70 6.26
CA SER A 50 10.31 -3.95 5.12
C SER A 50 8.90 -3.72 5.59
N TYR A 51 8.02 -3.32 4.68
CA TYR A 51 6.65 -2.99 5.03
C TYR A 51 5.70 -3.81 4.20
N LEU A 52 4.67 -4.33 4.85
CA LEU A 52 3.64 -5.10 4.17
C LEU A 52 2.30 -4.49 4.55
N ILE A 53 1.60 -3.95 3.58
CA ILE A 53 0.31 -3.34 3.80
C ILE A 53 -0.73 -4.17 3.07
N TYR A 54 -1.69 -4.69 3.82
CA TYR A 54 -2.68 -5.64 3.30
C TYR A 54 -3.76 -4.89 2.51
N PRO A 55 -3.89 -5.13 1.21
CA PRO A 55 -4.87 -4.38 0.40
C PRO A 55 -6.30 -4.51 0.89
N LYS A 56 -6.70 -5.75 1.23
CA LYS A 56 -8.07 -5.97 1.67
C LYS A 56 -8.35 -5.28 3.00
N LYS A 57 -7.45 -5.45 3.95
CA LYS A 57 -7.63 -4.86 5.27
C LYS A 57 -7.61 -3.34 5.19
N PHE A 58 -6.71 -2.81 4.38
CA PHE A 58 -6.62 -1.39 4.17
C PHE A 58 -7.92 -0.85 3.59
N TYR A 59 -8.47 -1.58 2.62
CA TYR A 59 -9.74 -1.20 2.01
C TYR A 59 -10.87 -1.22 3.05
N GLU A 60 -10.91 -2.24 3.88
CA GLU A 60 -11.97 -2.36 4.89
C GLU A 60 -11.96 -1.20 5.86
N ILE A 61 -10.78 -0.68 6.17
CA ILE A 61 -10.67 0.38 7.15
C ILE A 61 -10.76 1.77 6.53
N THR A 62 -10.17 1.96 5.36
CA THR A 62 -10.07 3.29 4.76
C THR A 62 -11.02 3.52 3.60
N GLY A 63 -11.54 2.44 3.01
CA GLY A 63 -12.34 2.56 1.79
C GLY A 63 -11.50 2.70 0.53
N PHE A 64 -10.20 2.76 0.65
CA PHE A 64 -9.32 2.91 -0.51
C PHE A 64 -8.97 1.54 -1.08
N MET A 65 -9.25 1.34 -2.37
CA MET A 65 -8.92 0.10 -3.04
C MET A 65 -7.69 0.27 -3.89
N TYR A 66 -6.65 -0.51 -3.55
CA TYR A 66 -5.42 -0.51 -4.32
C TYR A 66 -5.57 -1.53 -5.45
N LYS A 67 -5.43 -1.07 -6.67
CA LYS A 67 -5.61 -1.93 -7.82
C LYS A 67 -4.32 -2.60 -8.29
N GLY A 68 -3.22 -2.22 -7.70
CA GLY A 68 -1.96 -2.81 -8.05
C GLY A 68 -1.23 -2.07 -9.14
N ILE A 69 0.03 -2.42 -9.30
CA ILE A 69 0.89 -1.73 -10.25
C ILE A 69 0.42 -1.91 -11.68
N LYS A 70 -0.08 -3.10 -11.98
CA LYS A 70 -0.50 -3.42 -13.34
C LYS A 70 -1.62 -2.51 -13.81
N ASP A 71 -2.61 -2.31 -12.95
CA ASP A 71 -3.75 -1.47 -13.31
C ASP A 71 -3.35 -0.02 -13.40
N VAL A 72 -2.51 0.41 -12.49
CA VAL A 72 -2.04 1.79 -12.48
C VAL A 72 -1.26 2.08 -13.76
N THR A 73 -0.41 1.13 -14.15
CA THR A 73 0.37 1.29 -15.37
C THR A 73 -0.52 1.41 -16.59
N ARG A 74 -1.55 0.58 -16.65
CA ARG A 74 -2.46 0.61 -17.77
C ARG A 74 -3.17 1.94 -17.87
N GLU A 75 -3.67 2.43 -16.77
CA GLU A 75 -4.37 3.71 -16.77
C GLU A 75 -3.44 4.83 -17.20
N ARG A 76 -2.22 4.79 -16.72
CA ARG A 76 -1.24 5.82 -17.07
C ARG A 76 -0.92 5.80 -18.55
N GLN A 77 -0.82 4.60 -19.13
CA GLN A 77 -0.58 4.48 -20.54
C GLN A 77 -1.72 5.05 -21.35
N GLU A 78 -2.93 4.82 -20.91
CA GLU A 78 -4.09 5.36 -21.60
C GLU A 78 -4.10 6.88 -21.55
N GLU A 79 -3.73 7.43 -20.42
CA GLU A 79 -3.66 8.87 -20.28
C GLU A 79 -2.62 9.47 -21.22
N ILE A 80 -1.49 8.79 -21.34
CA ILE A 80 -0.43 9.26 -22.24
C ILE A 80 -0.91 9.24 -23.68
N ILE A 81 -1.61 8.19 -24.06
CA ILE A 81 -2.11 8.07 -25.41
C ILE A 81 -3.16 9.13 -25.70
N ASN A 82 -4.01 9.39 -24.75
CA ASN A 82 -5.11 10.30 -24.94
C ASN A 82 -4.74 11.75 -24.70
N GLY A 83 -3.70 11.95 -23.96
CA GLY A 83 -3.31 13.29 -23.63
C GLY A 83 -2.07 13.72 -24.35
#